data_ce19eb329fbae0255d28bf73bf85c8df
#
_entry.id   ce19eb329fbae0255d28bf73bf85c8df
#
_cell.length_a   1.000
_cell.length_b   1.000
_cell.length_c   1.000
_cell.angle_alpha   90.00
_cell.angle_beta   90.00
_cell.angle_gamma   90.00
#
_symmetry.space_group_name_H-M   'P 1'
#
loop_
_entity.id
_entity.type
_entity.pdbx_description
1 polymer ?
#
loop_
_entity_poly.entity_id
_entity_poly.type
_entity_poly.pdbx_seq_one_letter_code
_entity_poly.pdbx_strand_id
1 'polypeptide(L)'
;MFYQKSPVYNPQFTYGKPYTRVHSRSGTSSNYGKFERQGSESNDGRRYPGNVLFVPTVSGGIHPTQKPVELCEYLIRTYTRPGELVADICAGSGTTAIAAINTERRFVCFETARPFMPQPVSVFVRRRQ
;
A
#
# COMPACT_ATOMS: atom_id res chain seq x y z
N MET A 1 5.04 -5.85 13.21
CA MET A 1 5.83 -6.05 11.98
C MET A 1 7.28 -6.11 12.39
N PHE A 2 7.98 -7.18 12.02
CA PHE A 2 9.39 -7.36 12.36
C PHE A 2 10.24 -7.13 11.10
N TYR A 3 11.25 -6.27 11.16
CA TYR A 3 12.17 -6.00 10.05
C TYR A 3 13.53 -5.61 10.60
N GLN A 4 14.60 -5.98 9.89
CA GLN A 4 15.98 -5.62 10.24
C GLN A 4 16.37 -4.24 9.69
N LYS A 5 15.76 -3.81 8.60
CA LYS A 5 15.95 -2.51 7.96
C LYS A 5 14.60 -1.89 7.66
N SER A 6 14.52 -0.57 7.65
CA SER A 6 13.29 0.11 7.25
C SER A 6 12.77 -0.42 5.92
N PRO A 7 11.52 -0.84 5.84
CA PRO A 7 10.92 -1.31 4.60
C PRO A 7 10.86 -0.18 3.56
N VAL A 8 10.72 -0.55 2.31
CA VAL A 8 10.36 0.40 1.25
C VAL A 8 9.01 1.00 1.59
N TYR A 9 8.90 2.31 1.46
CA TYR A 9 7.64 3.01 1.50
C TYR A 9 7.51 3.88 0.26
N ASN A 10 6.61 3.51 -0.62
CA ASN A 10 6.30 4.20 -1.86
C ASN A 10 4.84 4.65 -1.80
N PRO A 11 4.56 5.84 -1.25
CA PRO A 11 3.18 6.30 -1.08
C PRO A 11 2.49 6.47 -2.43
N GLN A 12 1.28 5.94 -2.55
CA GLN A 12 0.45 6.08 -3.74
C GLN A 12 -0.25 7.44 -3.68
N PHE A 13 0.45 8.48 -4.16
CA PHE A 13 -0.04 9.86 -4.12
C PHE A 13 -1.32 10.05 -4.93
N THR A 14 -2.19 10.89 -4.41
CA THR A 14 -3.29 11.48 -5.17
C THR A 14 -2.96 12.92 -5.54
N TYR A 15 -3.61 13.45 -6.57
CA TYR A 15 -3.38 14.81 -7.05
C TYR A 15 -4.66 15.62 -6.93
N GLY A 16 -4.57 16.77 -6.30
CA GLY A 16 -5.61 17.79 -6.19
C GLY A 16 -5.15 19.11 -6.78
N LYS A 17 -5.94 20.15 -6.59
CA LYS A 17 -5.54 21.49 -7.01
C LYS A 17 -4.31 21.92 -6.20
N PRO A 18 -3.25 22.46 -6.86
CA PRO A 18 -2.16 23.14 -6.17
C PRO A 18 -2.69 24.27 -5.31
N TYR A 19 -2.02 24.52 -4.19
CA TYR A 19 -2.36 25.65 -3.33
C TYR A 19 -1.12 26.29 -2.73
N THR A 20 -1.24 27.57 -2.40
CA THR A 20 -0.30 28.28 -1.55
C THR A 20 -1.06 28.79 -0.34
N ARG A 21 -0.62 28.42 0.85
CA ARG A 21 -1.18 28.89 2.11
C ARG A 21 -0.15 29.80 2.77
N VAL A 22 -0.54 31.01 3.00
CA VAL A 22 0.21 31.95 3.85
C VAL A 22 -0.36 31.86 5.26
N HIS A 23 0.49 31.65 6.24
CA HIS A 23 0.10 31.68 7.64
C HIS A 23 0.98 32.66 8.40
N SER A 24 0.30 33.45 9.20
CA SER A 24 0.91 34.28 10.18
C SER A 24 0.45 33.83 11.56
N ARG A 25 1.37 33.62 12.46
CA ARG A 25 1.08 33.23 13.83
C ARG A 25 1.86 34.13 14.76
N SER A 26 1.12 34.90 15.58
CA SER A 26 1.71 35.69 16.67
C SER A 26 1.17 35.17 17.99
N GLY A 27 1.95 35.28 19.03
CA GLY A 27 1.52 34.86 20.35
C GLY A 27 2.51 35.29 21.42
N THR A 28 2.12 35.09 22.67
CA THR A 28 2.97 35.28 23.83
C THR A 28 3.09 33.96 24.57
N SER A 29 4.31 33.55 24.86
CA SER A 29 4.58 32.34 25.63
C SER A 29 5.29 32.72 26.92
N SER A 30 4.93 32.08 28.03
CA SER A 30 5.61 32.29 29.33
C SER A 30 7.10 31.99 29.28
N ASN A 31 7.53 31.06 28.40
CA ASN A 31 8.91 30.62 28.31
C ASN A 31 9.71 31.32 27.21
N TYR A 32 9.04 31.84 26.16
CA TYR A 32 9.71 32.39 24.97
C TYR A 32 9.29 33.84 24.66
N GLY A 33 8.46 34.46 25.50
CA GLY A 33 8.00 35.82 25.30
C GLY A 33 7.06 35.99 24.10
N LYS A 34 7.08 37.17 23.50
CA LYS A 34 6.33 37.47 22.27
C LYS A 34 7.03 36.84 21.06
N PHE A 35 6.29 36.20 20.20
CA PHE A 35 6.81 35.66 18.96
C PHE A 35 5.88 35.96 17.77
N GLU A 36 6.50 36.20 16.62
CA GLU A 36 5.82 36.25 15.34
C GLU A 36 6.47 35.23 14.42
N ARG A 37 5.64 34.43 13.82
CA ARG A 37 6.06 33.50 12.73
C ARG A 37 5.25 33.78 11.49
N GLN A 38 5.93 34.18 10.45
CA GLN A 38 5.35 34.26 9.12
C GLN A 38 5.92 33.11 8.29
N GLY A 39 5.08 32.43 7.57
CA GLY A 39 5.47 31.35 6.69
C GLY A 39 4.53 31.20 5.53
N SER A 40 5.06 30.73 4.42
CA SER A 40 4.24 30.30 3.30
C SER A 40 4.56 28.82 3.03
N GLU A 41 3.52 28.05 2.84
CA GLU A 41 3.58 26.66 2.40
C GLU A 41 2.93 26.56 1.04
N SER A 42 3.66 26.07 0.07
CA SER A 42 3.14 25.77 -1.26
C SER A 42 3.12 24.27 -1.49
N ASN A 43 2.07 23.79 -2.11
CA ASN A 43 1.92 22.39 -2.49
C ASN A 43 1.57 22.32 -3.98
N ASP A 44 2.25 21.44 -4.70
CA ASP A 44 2.06 21.18 -6.13
C ASP A 44 0.77 20.41 -6.46
N GLY A 45 -0.08 20.18 -5.47
CA GLY A 45 -1.29 19.37 -5.60
C GLY A 45 -1.10 17.91 -5.20
N ARG A 46 0.12 17.46 -5.00
CA ARG A 46 0.44 16.11 -4.55
C ARG A 46 0.04 15.92 -3.09
N ARG A 47 -0.70 14.86 -2.82
CA ARG A 47 -1.21 14.54 -1.49
C ARG A 47 -0.88 13.11 -1.11
N TYR A 48 -0.40 12.91 0.10
CA TYR A 48 -0.25 11.58 0.66
C TYR A 48 -1.61 10.88 0.77
N PRO A 49 -1.64 9.54 0.62
CA PRO A 49 -2.86 8.79 0.84
C PRO A 49 -3.37 9.00 2.27
N GLY A 50 -4.69 8.98 2.42
CA GLY A 50 -5.34 9.01 3.74
C GLY A 50 -5.13 7.70 4.50
N ASN A 51 -5.56 7.69 5.74
CA ASN A 51 -5.52 6.52 6.62
C ASN A 51 -6.68 5.53 6.38
N VAL A 52 -7.60 5.84 5.49
CA VAL A 52 -8.73 5.01 5.09
C VAL A 52 -8.70 4.81 3.58
N LEU A 53 -8.76 3.55 3.14
CA LEU A 53 -8.89 3.16 1.75
C LEU A 53 -10.30 2.65 1.51
N PHE A 54 -10.94 3.17 0.47
CA PHE A 54 -12.24 2.69 0.02
C PHE A 54 -12.03 1.78 -1.19
N VAL A 55 -12.17 0.47 -0.96
CA VAL A 55 -12.07 -0.54 -2.01
C VAL A 55 -13.33 -1.38 -1.99
N PRO A 56 -14.05 -1.51 -3.12
CA PRO A 56 -15.25 -2.34 -3.20
C PRO A 56 -14.96 -3.79 -2.85
N THR A 57 -15.90 -4.44 -2.18
CA THR A 57 -15.82 -5.88 -1.92
C THR A 57 -16.09 -6.69 -3.19
N VAL A 58 -15.51 -7.88 -3.28
CA VAL A 58 -15.77 -8.78 -4.40
C VAL A 58 -17.11 -9.47 -4.18
N SER A 59 -18.01 -9.31 -5.14
CA SER A 59 -19.30 -10.05 -5.19
C SER A 59 -19.16 -11.24 -6.14
N GLY A 60 -19.67 -12.41 -5.73
CA GLY A 60 -19.62 -13.61 -6.58
C GLY A 60 -18.21 -14.19 -6.79
N GLY A 61 -17.28 -13.93 -5.88
CA GLY A 61 -15.92 -14.48 -5.94
C GLY A 61 -15.88 -16.00 -5.79
N ILE A 62 -14.78 -16.61 -6.23
CA ILE A 62 -14.52 -18.05 -6.13
C ILE A 62 -14.17 -18.51 -4.70
N HIS A 63 -13.91 -17.59 -3.80
CA HIS A 63 -13.61 -17.83 -2.40
C HIS A 63 -14.46 -16.93 -1.49
N PRO A 64 -15.05 -17.46 -0.39
CA PRO A 64 -15.93 -16.68 0.49
C PRO A 64 -15.32 -15.41 1.08
N THR A 65 -14.00 -15.41 1.28
CA THR A 65 -13.25 -14.28 1.84
C THR A 65 -12.28 -13.66 0.84
N GLN A 66 -12.59 -13.76 -0.46
CA GLN A 66 -11.75 -13.21 -1.52
C GLN A 66 -11.55 -11.70 -1.34
N LYS A 67 -10.29 -11.27 -1.33
CA LYS A 67 -9.94 -9.85 -1.29
C LYS A 67 -9.95 -9.26 -2.69
N PRO A 68 -10.28 -7.97 -2.85
CA PRO A 68 -10.12 -7.27 -4.12
C PRO A 68 -8.65 -7.26 -4.58
N VAL A 69 -8.42 -7.53 -5.87
CA VAL A 69 -7.08 -7.48 -6.47
C VAL A 69 -6.46 -6.08 -6.31
N GLU A 70 -7.27 -5.04 -6.50
CA GLU A 70 -6.88 -3.64 -6.36
C GLU A 70 -6.28 -3.33 -4.98
N LEU A 71 -6.86 -3.87 -3.91
CA LEU A 71 -6.33 -3.71 -2.56
C LEU A 71 -4.95 -4.33 -2.42
N CYS A 72 -4.77 -5.54 -2.93
CA CYS A 72 -3.47 -6.22 -2.90
C CYS A 72 -2.43 -5.47 -3.75
N GLU A 73 -2.81 -4.99 -4.95
CA GLU A 73 -1.93 -4.18 -5.78
C GLU A 73 -1.49 -2.88 -5.11
N TYR A 74 -2.43 -2.19 -4.45
CA TYR A 74 -2.13 -0.97 -3.70
C TYR A 74 -1.06 -1.23 -2.63
N LEU A 75 -1.24 -2.28 -1.83
CA LEU A 75 -0.29 -2.66 -0.78
C LEU A 75 1.06 -3.08 -1.36
N ILE A 76 1.06 -3.87 -2.42
CA ILE A 76 2.28 -4.33 -3.09
C ILE A 76 3.06 -3.14 -3.65
N ARG A 77 2.42 -2.21 -4.36
CA ARG A 77 3.07 -1.00 -4.88
C ARG A 77 3.61 -0.10 -3.78
N THR A 78 2.91 -0.04 -2.64
CA THR A 78 3.30 0.80 -1.51
C THR A 78 4.56 0.28 -0.81
N TYR A 79 4.69 -1.04 -0.64
CA TYR A 79 5.72 -1.62 0.21
C TYR A 79 6.80 -2.42 -0.52
N THR A 80 6.73 -2.48 -1.84
CA THR A 80 7.71 -3.20 -2.66
C THR A 80 8.08 -2.44 -3.92
N ARG A 81 9.22 -2.81 -4.51
CA ARG A 81 9.67 -2.37 -5.84
C ARG A 81 9.37 -3.43 -6.89
N PRO A 82 9.25 -3.06 -8.18
CA PRO A 82 9.20 -4.04 -9.26
C PRO A 82 10.34 -5.07 -9.18
N GLY A 83 10.01 -6.34 -9.39
CA GLY A 83 10.96 -7.45 -9.31
C GLY A 83 11.22 -8.01 -7.92
N GLU A 84 10.77 -7.36 -6.84
CA GLU A 84 10.87 -7.92 -5.48
C GLU A 84 9.90 -9.09 -5.25
N LEU A 85 10.14 -9.86 -4.20
CA LEU A 85 9.36 -11.05 -3.85
C LEU A 85 8.26 -10.69 -2.87
N VAL A 86 7.04 -11.07 -3.20
CA VAL A 86 5.85 -11.03 -2.33
C VAL A 86 5.54 -12.44 -1.86
N ALA A 87 5.31 -12.62 -0.57
CA ALA A 87 4.94 -13.91 0.01
C ALA A 87 3.54 -13.83 0.63
N ASP A 88 2.71 -14.82 0.33
CA ASP A 88 1.39 -15.02 0.94
C ASP A 88 1.27 -16.43 1.49
N ILE A 89 1.15 -16.55 2.79
CA ILE A 89 1.08 -17.83 3.49
C ILE A 89 -0.34 -18.40 3.60
N CYS A 90 -1.34 -17.64 3.15
CA CYS A 90 -2.75 -17.99 3.19
C CYS A 90 -3.45 -17.50 1.92
N ALA A 91 -2.98 -17.98 0.75
CA ALA A 91 -3.31 -17.40 -0.55
C ALA A 91 -4.79 -17.48 -0.95
N GLY A 92 -5.53 -18.46 -0.41
CA GLY A 92 -6.95 -18.65 -0.72
C GLY A 92 -7.20 -18.75 -2.22
N SER A 93 -7.89 -17.76 -2.76
CA SER A 93 -8.19 -17.66 -4.21
C SER A 93 -6.99 -17.22 -5.08
N GLY A 94 -5.82 -16.96 -4.50
CA GLY A 94 -4.64 -16.50 -5.24
C GLY A 94 -4.65 -15.03 -5.64
N THR A 95 -5.47 -14.20 -5.01
CA THR A 95 -5.58 -12.75 -5.30
C THR A 95 -4.23 -12.05 -5.22
N THR A 96 -3.41 -12.38 -4.22
CA THR A 96 -2.06 -11.81 -4.04
C THR A 96 -1.13 -12.17 -5.22
N ALA A 97 -1.25 -13.39 -5.75
CA ALA A 97 -0.46 -13.80 -6.92
C ALA A 97 -0.81 -12.99 -8.16
N ILE A 98 -2.11 -12.80 -8.43
CA ILE A 98 -2.60 -11.95 -9.53
C ILE A 98 -2.09 -10.52 -9.37
N ALA A 99 -2.25 -9.95 -8.19
CA ALA A 99 -1.80 -8.59 -7.90
C ALA A 99 -0.26 -8.43 -8.06
N ALA A 100 0.51 -9.44 -7.66
CA ALA A 100 1.96 -9.45 -7.86
C ALA A 100 2.34 -9.51 -9.34
N ILE A 101 1.63 -10.30 -10.15
CA ILE A 101 1.81 -10.35 -11.61
C ILE A 101 1.53 -8.98 -12.23
N ASN A 102 0.38 -8.39 -11.93
CA ASN A 102 -0.06 -7.10 -12.47
C ASN A 102 0.89 -5.96 -12.11
N THR A 103 1.58 -6.10 -10.99
CA THR A 103 2.52 -5.08 -10.49
C THR A 103 3.98 -5.42 -10.77
N GLU A 104 4.27 -6.45 -11.59
CA GLU A 104 5.61 -6.90 -11.96
C GLU A 104 6.47 -7.37 -10.78
N ARG A 105 5.85 -7.97 -9.76
CA ARG A 105 6.55 -8.58 -8.64
C ARG A 105 6.64 -10.09 -8.83
N ARG A 106 7.66 -10.69 -8.24
CA ARG A 106 7.72 -12.14 -8.05
C ARG A 106 6.81 -12.50 -6.88
N PHE A 107 6.32 -13.72 -6.83
CA PHE A 107 5.50 -14.15 -5.71
C PHE A 107 5.78 -15.60 -5.33
N VAL A 108 5.48 -15.91 -4.08
CA VAL A 108 5.36 -17.25 -3.53
C VAL A 108 4.10 -17.30 -2.70
N CYS A 109 3.24 -18.25 -2.98
CA CYS A 109 1.96 -18.40 -2.29
C CYS A 109 1.81 -19.80 -1.74
N PHE A 110 1.24 -19.91 -0.55
CA PHE A 110 0.95 -21.16 0.14
C PHE A 110 -0.55 -21.23 0.45
N GLU A 111 -1.15 -22.39 0.26
CA GLU A 111 -2.53 -22.68 0.59
C GLU A 111 -2.66 -24.13 1.02
N THR A 112 -3.39 -24.38 2.11
CA THR A 112 -3.61 -25.72 2.65
C THR A 112 -5.00 -26.27 2.34
N ALA A 113 -5.97 -25.39 2.01
CA ALA A 113 -7.35 -25.80 1.76
C ALA A 113 -7.51 -26.35 0.33
N ARG A 114 -7.72 -27.65 0.23
CA ARG A 114 -7.85 -28.40 -1.04
C ARG A 114 -8.89 -27.89 -2.05
N PRO A 115 -10.04 -27.30 -1.67
CA PRO A 115 -11.01 -26.86 -2.68
C PRO A 115 -10.48 -25.75 -3.60
N PHE A 116 -9.45 -25.04 -3.17
CA PHE A 116 -8.95 -23.84 -3.86
C PHE A 116 -7.61 -24.06 -4.56
N MET A 117 -6.93 -25.17 -4.26
CA MET A 117 -5.65 -25.53 -4.88
C MET A 117 -5.62 -27.05 -5.16
N PRO A 118 -5.18 -27.50 -6.35
CA PRO A 118 -5.18 -28.93 -6.71
C PRO A 118 -4.15 -29.77 -5.94
N GLN A 119 -3.27 -29.18 -5.16
CA GLN A 119 -2.26 -29.86 -4.35
C GLN A 119 -2.10 -29.20 -2.96
N PRO A 120 -1.74 -29.99 -1.92
CA PRO A 120 -1.72 -29.51 -0.53
C PRO A 120 -0.65 -28.44 -0.22
N VAL A 121 0.30 -28.22 -1.08
CA VAL A 121 1.28 -27.11 -1.01
C VAL A 121 1.65 -26.73 -2.43
N SER A 122 1.05 -25.67 -2.94
CA SER A 122 1.45 -25.13 -4.24
C SER A 122 2.38 -23.94 -4.03
N VAL A 123 3.64 -24.12 -4.35
CA VAL A 123 4.63 -23.04 -4.40
C VAL A 123 4.66 -22.52 -5.83
N PHE A 124 4.08 -21.34 -6.06
CA PHE A 124 4.20 -20.67 -7.35
C PHE A 124 5.35 -19.67 -7.31
N VAL A 125 6.41 -19.96 -8.01
CA VAL A 125 7.53 -19.03 -8.19
C VAL A 125 7.58 -18.64 -9.66
N ARG A 126 7.25 -17.41 -9.98
CA ARG A 126 7.52 -16.86 -11.31
C ARG A 126 8.99 -16.46 -11.39
N ARG A 127 9.79 -17.21 -12.12
CA ARG A 127 11.14 -16.77 -12.56
C ARG A 127 10.98 -15.85 -13.77
N ARG A 128 11.79 -14.81 -13.86
CA ARG A 128 11.95 -14.07 -15.12
C ARG A 128 12.53 -15.03 -16.16
N GLN A 129 11.93 -15.06 -17.34
CA GLN A 129 12.62 -15.46 -18.56
C GLN A 129 13.54 -14.32 -18.98
#